data_3994e2a14693fecc826674c432e4be3d
#
_entry.id   3994e2a14693fecc826674c432e4be3d
#
_cell.length_a   1.000
_cell.length_b   1.000
_cell.length_c   1.000
_cell.angle_alpha   90.00
_cell.angle_beta   90.00
_cell.angle_gamma   90.00
#
_symmetry.space_group_name_H-M   'P 1'
#
loop_
_entity.id
_entity.type
_entity.pdbx_description
1 polymer ?
#
loop_
_entity_poly.entity_id
_entity_poly.type
_entity_poly.pdbx_seq_one_letter_code
_entity_poly.pdbx_strand_id
1 'polypeptide(L)'
;MNYKTEDIADGKEVFISGSFTFRDHDTFFEIISLLKTGSCKKLIFNLSGCDFIDSAGLGMFVIAHDEAESKSIELVIKGAQGKVRDVMLATRFDSLYTFEN
;
A
#
# COMPACT_ATOMS: atom_id res chain seq x y z
N MET A 1 -5.37 -8.55 -8.50
CA MET A 1 -5.47 -8.51 -7.03
C MET A 1 -6.90 -8.38 -6.58
N ASN A 2 -7.17 -8.80 -5.38
CA ASN A 2 -8.44 -8.50 -4.70
C ASN A 2 -8.14 -7.55 -3.56
N TYR A 3 -9.07 -6.67 -3.23
CA TYR A 3 -8.88 -5.78 -2.10
C TYR A 3 -10.19 -5.51 -1.39
N LYS A 4 -10.07 -5.15 -0.13
CA LYS A 4 -11.17 -4.58 0.63
C LYS A 4 -10.61 -3.49 1.55
N THR A 5 -11.46 -2.59 2.00
CA THR A 5 -11.06 -1.52 2.89
C THR A 5 -11.87 -1.59 4.18
N GLU A 6 -11.23 -1.18 5.26
CA GLU A 6 -11.88 -1.02 6.56
C GLU A 6 -11.50 0.34 7.13
N ASP A 7 -12.44 0.99 7.77
CA ASP A 7 -12.16 2.23 8.47
C ASP A 7 -11.45 1.93 9.79
N ILE A 8 -10.46 2.74 10.10
CA ILE A 8 -9.78 2.73 11.40
C ILE A 8 -9.92 4.12 12.02
N ALA A 9 -9.49 4.28 13.27
CA ALA A 9 -9.76 5.50 14.03
C ALA A 9 -9.31 6.78 13.31
N ASP A 10 -8.18 6.75 12.59
CA ASP A 10 -7.60 7.92 11.96
C ASP A 10 -7.37 7.73 10.45
N GLY A 11 -7.98 6.72 9.84
CA GLY A 11 -7.79 6.48 8.43
C GLY A 11 -8.42 5.20 7.92
N LYS A 12 -7.69 4.50 7.07
CA LYS A 12 -8.18 3.28 6.44
C LYS A 12 -7.10 2.20 6.43
N GLU A 13 -7.56 0.95 6.50
CA GLU A 13 -6.71 -0.21 6.22
C GLU A 13 -7.19 -0.86 4.93
N VAL A 14 -6.28 -1.05 3.98
CA VAL A 14 -6.57 -1.66 2.69
C VAL A 14 -5.93 -3.05 2.68
N PHE A 15 -6.76 -4.08 2.58
CA PHE A 15 -6.30 -5.47 2.54
C PHE A 15 -6.14 -5.88 1.09
N ILE A 16 -4.92 -6.18 0.67
CA ILE A 16 -4.60 -6.59 -0.69
C ILE A 16 -4.23 -8.07 -0.68
N SER A 17 -4.85 -8.84 -1.56
CA SER A 17 -4.58 -10.28 -1.68
C SER A 17 -4.33 -10.66 -3.13
N GLY A 18 -3.63 -11.79 -3.30
CA GLY A 18 -3.24 -12.29 -4.61
C GLY A 18 -2.00 -11.59 -5.15
N SER A 19 -1.88 -11.57 -6.47
CA SER A 19 -0.75 -10.95 -7.15
C SER A 19 -1.02 -9.47 -7.38
N PHE A 20 -0.06 -8.62 -7.10
CA PHE A 20 -0.15 -7.19 -7.34
C PHE A 20 0.80 -6.82 -8.48
N THR A 21 0.24 -6.53 -9.64
CA THR A 21 1.01 -6.33 -10.87
C THR A 21 0.50 -5.11 -11.63
N PHE A 22 1.11 -4.82 -12.76
CA PHE A 22 0.71 -3.72 -13.63
C PHE A 22 -0.78 -3.79 -14.00
N ARG A 23 -1.36 -4.98 -14.07
CA ARG A 23 -2.78 -5.14 -14.42
C ARG A 23 -3.70 -4.48 -13.41
N ASP A 24 -3.20 -4.23 -12.22
CA ASP A 24 -4.00 -3.70 -11.11
C ASP A 24 -3.93 -2.19 -10.99
N HIS A 25 -3.27 -1.51 -11.95
CA HIS A 25 -3.02 -0.09 -11.78
C HIS A 25 -4.30 0.75 -11.69
N ASP A 26 -5.32 0.45 -12.48
CA ASP A 26 -6.58 1.20 -12.41
C ASP A 26 -7.23 1.03 -11.04
N THR A 27 -7.28 -0.21 -10.56
CA THR A 27 -7.86 -0.51 -9.25
C THR A 27 -7.07 0.17 -8.14
N PHE A 28 -5.74 0.14 -8.23
CA PHE A 28 -4.91 0.75 -7.22
C PHE A 28 -5.07 2.27 -7.20
N PHE A 29 -5.21 2.90 -8.36
CA PHE A 29 -5.44 4.35 -8.41
C PHE A 29 -6.81 4.74 -7.87
N GLU A 30 -7.81 3.86 -7.97
CA GLU A 30 -9.06 4.07 -7.25
C GLU A 30 -8.82 4.13 -5.74
N ILE A 31 -7.99 3.22 -5.22
CA ILE A 31 -7.64 3.20 -3.80
C ILE A 31 -6.93 4.50 -3.42
N ILE A 32 -5.96 4.94 -4.22
CA ILE A 32 -5.25 6.20 -3.96
C ILE A 32 -6.21 7.38 -3.96
N SER A 33 -7.25 7.36 -4.79
CA SER A 33 -8.20 8.46 -4.84
C SER A 33 -8.94 8.66 -3.51
N LEU A 34 -9.00 7.63 -2.66
CA LEU A 34 -9.56 7.77 -1.33
C LEU A 34 -8.77 8.73 -0.46
N LEU A 35 -7.48 8.92 -0.75
CA LEU A 35 -6.64 9.86 -0.02
C LEU A 35 -7.03 11.31 -0.28
N LYS A 36 -7.76 11.56 -1.36
CA LYS A 36 -8.12 12.93 -1.77
C LYS A 36 -9.39 13.41 -1.10
N THR A 37 -10.15 12.53 -0.46
CA THR A 37 -11.52 12.83 -0.05
C THR A 37 -11.66 13.18 1.43
N GLY A 38 -10.59 13.52 2.12
CA GLY A 38 -10.94 13.98 3.39
C GLY A 38 -9.97 13.86 4.54
N SER A 39 -10.42 13.35 5.63
CA SER A 39 -9.77 13.39 6.92
C SER A 39 -8.87 12.17 7.19
N CYS A 40 -8.50 11.42 6.17
CA CYS A 40 -7.60 10.28 6.33
C CYS A 40 -6.21 10.77 6.72
N LYS A 41 -5.73 10.35 7.89
CA LYS A 41 -4.40 10.70 8.38
C LYS A 41 -3.44 9.53 8.36
N LYS A 42 -3.97 8.32 8.18
CA LYS A 42 -3.17 7.10 8.17
C LYS A 42 -3.76 6.13 7.17
N LEU A 43 -2.90 5.54 6.36
CA LEU A 43 -3.29 4.51 5.41
C LEU A 43 -2.41 3.29 5.64
N ILE A 44 -3.03 2.16 5.91
CA ILE A 44 -2.34 0.89 6.11
C ILE A 44 -2.61 0.01 4.89
N PHE A 45 -1.55 -0.46 4.24
CA PHE A 45 -1.66 -1.51 3.24
C PHE A 45 -1.34 -2.84 3.92
N ASN A 46 -2.35 -3.67 4.10
CA ASN A 46 -2.17 -5.00 4.69
C ASN A 46 -1.90 -5.98 3.56
N LEU A 47 -0.69 -6.49 3.52
CA LEU A 47 -0.22 -7.38 2.46
C LEU A 47 -0.12 -8.83 2.91
N SER A 48 -0.77 -9.20 4.00
CA SER A 48 -0.69 -10.56 4.51
C SER A 48 -1.22 -11.59 3.51
N GLY A 49 -2.14 -11.20 2.64
CA GLY A 49 -2.67 -12.07 1.59
C GLY A 49 -2.02 -11.86 0.22
N CYS A 50 -1.06 -10.96 0.12
CA CYS A 50 -0.38 -10.67 -1.14
C CYS A 50 0.78 -11.64 -1.31
N ASP A 51 0.78 -12.40 -2.40
CA ASP A 51 1.79 -13.45 -2.61
C ASP A 51 2.80 -13.11 -3.70
N PHE A 52 2.58 -12.05 -4.46
CA PHE A 52 3.49 -11.64 -5.53
C PHE A 52 3.33 -10.15 -5.82
N ILE A 53 4.46 -9.49 -6.11
CA ILE A 53 4.47 -8.11 -6.55
C ILE A 53 5.56 -7.96 -7.64
N ASP A 54 5.22 -7.25 -8.73
CA ASP A 54 6.19 -6.97 -9.78
C ASP A 54 6.75 -5.54 -9.62
N SER A 55 7.66 -5.17 -10.52
CA SER A 55 8.27 -3.84 -10.45
C SER A 55 7.26 -2.71 -10.67
N ALA A 56 6.23 -2.96 -11.47
CA ALA A 56 5.16 -1.97 -11.66
C ALA A 56 4.34 -1.80 -10.38
N GLY A 57 4.09 -2.90 -9.66
CA GLY A 57 3.43 -2.83 -8.35
C GLY A 57 4.24 -2.02 -7.35
N LEU A 58 5.55 -2.24 -7.31
CA LEU A 58 6.42 -1.43 -6.45
C LEU A 58 6.35 0.05 -6.84
N GLY A 59 6.37 0.35 -8.14
CA GLY A 59 6.26 1.73 -8.62
C GLY A 59 4.95 2.39 -8.22
N MET A 60 3.86 1.64 -8.20
CA MET A 60 2.57 2.16 -7.75
C MET A 60 2.59 2.51 -6.26
N PHE A 61 3.28 1.73 -5.44
CA PHE A 61 3.44 2.09 -4.03
C PHE A 61 4.29 3.36 -3.86
N VAL A 62 5.25 3.62 -4.75
CA VAL A 62 6.00 4.87 -4.73
C VAL A 62 5.08 6.05 -5.04
N ILE A 63 4.19 5.91 -6.03
CA ILE A 63 3.23 6.94 -6.36
C ILE A 63 2.30 7.21 -5.18
N ALA A 64 1.85 6.16 -4.50
CA ALA A 64 1.01 6.31 -3.31
C ALA A 64 1.76 7.08 -2.21
N HIS A 65 3.03 6.79 -2.04
CA HIS A 65 3.87 7.50 -1.06
C HIS A 65 3.93 8.99 -1.38
N ASP A 66 4.19 9.33 -2.64
CA ASP A 66 4.31 10.74 -3.03
C ASP A 66 3.00 11.48 -2.79
N GLU A 67 1.88 10.87 -3.12
CA GLU A 67 0.56 11.46 -2.90
C GLU A 67 0.28 11.65 -1.41
N ALA A 68 0.59 10.66 -0.61
CA ALA A 68 0.35 10.72 0.83
C ALA A 68 1.26 11.75 1.50
N GLU A 69 2.51 11.84 1.06
CA GLU A 69 3.44 12.82 1.62
C GLU A 69 2.94 14.24 1.39
N SER A 70 2.40 14.53 0.20
CA SER A 70 1.86 15.85 -0.11
C SER A 70 0.66 16.21 0.77
N LYS A 71 0.02 15.23 1.39
CA LYS A 71 -1.15 15.40 2.25
C LYS A 71 -0.87 15.12 3.71
N SER A 72 0.38 14.87 4.07
CA SER A 72 0.80 14.54 5.44
C SER A 72 0.07 13.31 5.98
N ILE A 73 -0.13 12.31 5.15
CA ILE A 73 -0.74 11.03 5.53
C ILE A 73 0.35 10.03 5.85
N GLU A 74 0.26 9.39 7.00
CA GLU A 74 1.18 8.33 7.39
C GLU A 74 0.87 7.05 6.62
N LEU A 75 1.90 6.40 6.08
CA LEU A 75 1.75 5.15 5.34
C LEU A 75 2.41 3.99 6.08
N VAL A 76 1.68 2.88 6.17
CA VAL A 76 2.14 1.67 6.84
C VAL A 76 1.96 0.48 5.90
N ILE A 77 2.98 -0.38 5.84
CA ILE A 77 2.87 -1.71 5.25
C ILE A 77 2.75 -2.70 6.41
N LYS A 78 1.67 -3.47 6.42
CA LYS A 78 1.40 -4.42 7.49
C LYS A 78 1.33 -5.83 6.93
N GLY A 79 1.96 -6.77 7.63
CA GLY A 79 1.81 -8.18 7.29
C GLY A 79 2.53 -8.66 6.04
N ALA A 80 3.39 -7.83 5.44
CA ALA A 80 4.18 -8.27 4.30
C ALA A 80 5.07 -9.44 4.72
N GLN A 81 5.13 -10.48 3.90
CA GLN A 81 5.86 -11.69 4.26
C GLN A 81 6.44 -12.35 3.01
N GLY A 82 7.36 -13.29 3.22
CA GLY A 82 7.97 -14.05 2.15
C GLY A 82 8.67 -13.18 1.14
N LYS A 83 8.52 -13.51 -0.13
CA LYS A 83 9.21 -12.80 -1.21
C LYS A 83 8.73 -11.37 -1.37
N VAL A 84 7.48 -11.08 -1.06
CA VAL A 84 6.95 -9.71 -1.12
C VAL A 84 7.71 -8.82 -0.13
N ARG A 85 7.85 -9.29 1.11
CA ARG A 85 8.61 -8.57 2.11
C ARG A 85 10.07 -8.41 1.70
N ASP A 86 10.67 -9.50 1.21
CA ASP A 86 12.07 -9.50 0.83
C ASP A 86 12.37 -8.47 -0.26
N VAL A 87 11.55 -8.41 -1.31
CA VAL A 87 11.79 -7.48 -2.40
C VAL A 87 11.54 -6.04 -1.97
N MET A 88 10.57 -5.81 -1.11
CA MET A 88 10.31 -4.46 -0.60
C MET A 88 11.48 -3.96 0.25
N LEU A 89 12.02 -4.81 1.12
CA LEU A 89 13.16 -4.42 1.94
C LEU A 89 14.44 -4.26 1.10
N ALA A 90 14.63 -5.13 0.10
CA ALA A 90 15.78 -5.02 -0.80
C ALA A 90 15.76 -3.72 -1.61
N THR A 91 14.59 -3.18 -1.89
CA THR A 91 14.44 -1.92 -2.61
C THR A 91 14.23 -0.74 -1.66
N ARG A 92 14.48 -0.93 -0.39
CA ARG A 92 14.47 0.11 0.64
C ARG A 92 13.11 0.77 0.85
N PHE A 93 12.04 -0.01 0.72
CA PHE A 93 10.70 0.50 1.03
C PHE A 93 10.52 0.88 2.48
N ASP A 94 11.36 0.36 3.37
CA ASP A 94 11.36 0.75 4.78
C ASP A 94 11.77 2.22 4.98
N SER A 95 12.33 2.87 3.97
CA SER A 95 12.59 4.31 4.01
C SER A 95 11.38 5.15 3.63
N LEU A 96 10.38 4.56 2.98
CA LEU A 96 9.17 5.25 2.51
C LEU A 96 7.96 4.92 3.36
N TYR A 97 7.87 3.69 3.81
CA TYR A 97 6.72 3.17 4.57
C TYR A 97 7.20 2.66 5.91
N THR A 98 6.37 2.81 6.93
CA THR A 98 6.58 2.12 8.20
C THR A 98 6.12 0.68 8.04
N PHE A 99 6.99 -0.28 8.37
CA PHE A 99 6.64 -1.69 8.29
C PHE A 99 6.19 -2.20 9.65
N GLU A 100 5.02 -2.88 9.67
CA GLU A 100 4.48 -3.54 10.86
C GLU A 100 4.20 -5.01 10.54
N ASN A 101 4.28 -5.84 11.54
CA ASN A 101 3.97 -7.26 11.38
C ASN A 101 2.47 -7.53 11.41
#